data_0525dfe408564f3036b06df1853b95df
#
_entry.id   0525dfe408564f3036b06df1853b95df
#
_cell.length_a   1.000
_cell.length_b   1.000
_cell.length_c   1.000
_cell.angle_alpha   90.00
_cell.angle_beta   90.00
_cell.angle_gamma   90.00
#
_symmetry.space_group_name_H-M   'P 1'
#
loop_
_entity.id
_entity.type
_entity.pdbx_description
1 polymer ?
#
loop_
_entity_poly.entity_id
_entity_poly.type
_entity_poly.pdbx_seq_one_letter_code
_entity_poly.pdbx_strand_id
1 'polypeptide(L)'
;MHAMTIDYAQARENMVEQQVRPWEVLDPRVLSVIGTIPREDFVDEAHRELAYADLSLPLGHGQFMMKPVLEGRTLQALDIKPNERVLEIGTGSGFPPALLASLAPRVV
;
A
#
# COMPACT_ATOMS: atom_id res chain seq x y z
N MET A 1 -30.96 -10.45 7.85
CA MET A 1 -29.94 -9.69 7.15
C MET A 1 -28.54 -10.21 7.48
N HIS A 2 -27.76 -10.43 6.49
CA HIS A 2 -26.40 -10.92 6.69
C HIS A 2 -25.40 -9.78 6.59
N ALA A 3 -24.52 -9.65 7.56
CA ALA A 3 -23.39 -8.77 7.43
C ALA A 3 -22.47 -9.36 6.33
N MET A 4 -22.11 -8.55 5.37
CA MET A 4 -21.12 -8.98 4.37
C MET A 4 -19.75 -9.02 5.03
N THR A 5 -19.11 -10.17 4.94
CA THR A 5 -17.72 -10.30 5.37
C THR A 5 -16.84 -10.07 4.15
N ILE A 6 -15.95 -9.08 4.25
CA ILE A 6 -15.01 -8.79 3.18
C ILE A 6 -13.81 -9.72 3.31
N ASP A 7 -13.49 -10.40 2.22
CA ASP A 7 -12.25 -11.16 2.12
C ASP A 7 -11.14 -10.19 1.69
N TYR A 8 -10.44 -9.63 2.66
CA TYR A 8 -9.40 -8.64 2.40
C TYR A 8 -8.20 -9.24 1.66
N ALA A 9 -7.90 -10.51 1.88
CA ALA A 9 -6.83 -11.18 1.15
C ALA A 9 -7.14 -11.26 -0.34
N GLN A 10 -8.38 -11.61 -0.69
CA GLN A 10 -8.84 -11.64 -2.08
C GLN A 10 -8.90 -10.24 -2.68
N ALA A 11 -9.38 -9.26 -1.91
CA ALA A 11 -9.43 -7.87 -2.36
C ALA A 11 -8.02 -7.33 -2.64
N ARG A 12 -7.05 -7.70 -1.82
CA ARG A 12 -5.64 -7.32 -2.01
C ARG A 12 -5.08 -7.92 -3.29
N GLU A 13 -5.32 -9.20 -3.52
CA GLU A 13 -4.87 -9.88 -4.74
C GLU A 13 -5.49 -9.23 -5.99
N ASN A 14 -6.79 -8.95 -5.95
CA ASN A 14 -7.48 -8.28 -7.04
C ASN A 14 -6.92 -6.88 -7.31
N MET A 15 -6.60 -6.14 -6.25
CA MET A 15 -5.97 -4.82 -6.38
C MET A 15 -4.63 -4.91 -7.11
N VAL A 16 -3.78 -5.84 -6.71
CA VAL A 16 -2.47 -6.02 -7.36
C VAL A 16 -2.65 -6.32 -8.84
N GLU A 17 -3.53 -7.25 -9.18
CA GLU A 17 -3.70 -7.70 -10.56
C GLU A 17 -4.46 -6.72 -11.45
N GLN A 18 -5.40 -5.95 -10.88
CA GLN A 18 -6.30 -5.11 -11.68
C GLN A 18 -5.97 -3.62 -11.60
N GLN A 19 -5.30 -3.15 -10.55
CA GLN A 19 -5.02 -1.73 -10.36
C GLN A 19 -3.53 -1.41 -10.46
N VAL A 20 -2.66 -2.26 -9.96
CA VAL A 20 -1.23 -1.98 -9.81
C VAL A 20 -0.45 -2.50 -11.02
N ARG A 21 -0.54 -3.79 -11.29
CA ARG A 21 0.19 -4.42 -12.39
C ARG A 21 -0.14 -3.81 -13.78
N PRO A 22 -1.40 -3.48 -14.11
CA PRO A 22 -1.71 -2.91 -15.43
C PRO A 22 -1.09 -1.54 -15.69
N TRP A 23 -0.67 -0.82 -14.64
CA TRP A 23 -0.02 0.48 -14.75
C TRP A 23 1.51 0.38 -14.73
N GLU A 24 2.04 -0.71 -15.28
CA GLU A 24 3.48 -0.91 -15.47
C GLU A 24 4.27 -1.07 -14.16
N VAL A 25 3.62 -1.50 -13.09
CA VAL A 25 4.32 -1.92 -11.87
C VAL A 25 4.62 -3.41 -12.00
N LEU A 26 5.83 -3.73 -12.46
CA LEU A 26 6.22 -5.08 -12.83
C LEU A 26 7.33 -5.67 -11.95
N ASP A 27 7.94 -4.86 -11.08
CA ASP A 27 8.99 -5.34 -10.18
C ASP A 27 8.42 -6.37 -9.21
N PRO A 28 8.91 -7.64 -9.24
CA PRO A 28 8.37 -8.70 -8.38
C PRO A 28 8.48 -8.38 -6.89
N ARG A 29 9.50 -7.64 -6.46
CA ARG A 29 9.67 -7.26 -5.06
C ARG A 29 8.59 -6.29 -4.61
N VAL A 30 8.29 -5.32 -5.45
CA VAL A 30 7.24 -4.33 -5.17
C VAL A 30 5.88 -5.02 -5.14
N LEU A 31 5.58 -5.83 -6.14
CA LEU A 31 4.32 -6.57 -6.20
C LEU A 31 4.14 -7.51 -4.99
N SER A 32 5.21 -8.18 -4.57
CA SER A 32 5.18 -9.07 -3.41
C SER A 32 4.88 -8.30 -2.13
N VAL A 33 5.51 -7.15 -1.92
CA VAL A 33 5.31 -6.34 -0.71
C VAL A 33 3.88 -5.81 -0.65
N ILE A 34 3.39 -5.23 -1.76
CA ILE A 34 2.02 -4.70 -1.82
C ILE A 34 1.00 -5.84 -1.68
N GLY A 35 1.30 -7.01 -2.21
CA GLY A 35 0.43 -8.17 -2.13
C GLY A 35 0.43 -8.89 -0.79
N THR A 36 1.31 -8.53 0.12
CA THR A 36 1.49 -9.21 1.42
C THR A 36 1.05 -8.37 2.60
N ILE A 37 1.36 -7.08 2.61
CA ILE A 37 1.07 -6.21 3.75
C ILE A 37 -0.42 -5.87 3.79
N PRO A 38 -1.08 -6.06 4.94
CA PRO A 38 -2.53 -5.84 5.05
C PRO A 38 -2.84 -4.34 5.12
N ARG A 39 -3.13 -3.75 3.95
CA ARG A 39 -3.46 -2.33 3.81
C ARG A 39 -4.65 -1.92 4.68
N GLU A 40 -5.60 -2.82 4.89
CA GLU A 40 -6.78 -2.55 5.70
C GLU A 40 -6.44 -2.20 7.16
N ASP A 41 -5.29 -2.66 7.66
CA ASP A 41 -4.86 -2.37 9.04
C ASP A 41 -4.33 -0.94 9.20
N PHE A 42 -4.11 -0.22 8.11
CA PHE A 42 -3.59 1.14 8.10
C PHE A 42 -4.65 2.17 7.72
N VAL A 43 -5.88 1.75 7.58
CA VAL A 43 -7.02 2.59 7.20
C VAL A 43 -7.97 2.71 8.38
N ASP A 44 -8.56 3.88 8.60
CA ASP A 44 -9.57 4.10 9.61
C ASP A 44 -10.72 3.11 9.45
N GLU A 45 -11.29 2.68 10.57
CA GLU A 45 -12.41 1.74 10.55
C GLU A 45 -13.55 2.21 9.65
N ALA A 46 -13.83 3.51 9.66
CA ALA A 46 -14.89 4.10 8.82
C ALA A 46 -14.64 3.93 7.31
N HIS A 47 -13.39 3.75 6.88
CA HIS A 47 -13.02 3.63 5.48
C HIS A 47 -12.41 2.27 5.13
N ARG A 48 -12.41 1.33 6.07
CA ARG A 48 -11.70 0.05 5.89
C ARG A 48 -12.20 -0.75 4.70
N GLU A 49 -13.50 -0.69 4.41
CA GLU A 49 -14.07 -1.37 3.25
C GLU A 49 -13.52 -0.85 1.92
N LEU A 50 -12.95 0.35 1.91
CA LEU A 50 -12.39 1.00 0.72
C LEU A 50 -10.87 0.82 0.63
N ALA A 51 -10.26 0.06 1.54
CA ALA A 51 -8.80 -0.06 1.64
C ALA A 51 -8.13 -0.47 0.32
N TYR A 52 -8.81 -1.26 -0.49
CA TYR A 52 -8.27 -1.75 -1.76
C TYR A 52 -8.91 -1.12 -2.99
N ALA A 53 -9.66 -0.04 -2.80
CA ALA A 53 -10.24 0.71 -3.91
C ALA A 53 -9.19 1.60 -4.58
N ASP A 54 -9.39 1.89 -5.85
CA ASP A 54 -8.51 2.77 -6.63
C ASP A 54 -8.85 4.24 -6.34
N LEU A 55 -8.55 4.67 -5.11
CA LEU A 55 -8.80 6.04 -4.67
C LEU A 55 -7.91 6.41 -3.49
N SER A 56 -7.75 7.72 -3.27
CA SER A 56 -7.10 8.23 -2.07
C SER A 56 -8.08 8.22 -0.90
N LEU A 57 -7.59 7.86 0.28
CA LEU A 57 -8.40 7.77 1.49
C LEU A 57 -8.02 8.88 2.46
N PRO A 58 -9.00 9.54 3.10
CA PRO A 58 -8.71 10.60 4.05
C PRO A 58 -8.06 10.06 5.32
N LEU A 59 -7.04 10.78 5.82
CA LEU A 59 -6.34 10.47 7.07
C LEU A 59 -6.69 11.44 8.18
N GLY A 60 -7.51 12.45 7.90
CA GLY A 60 -7.75 13.58 8.80
C GLY A 60 -6.76 14.71 8.54
N HIS A 61 -7.03 15.87 9.14
CA HIS A 61 -6.18 17.07 9.01
C HIS A 61 -5.91 17.50 7.55
N GLY A 62 -6.83 17.20 6.64
CA GLY A 62 -6.68 17.52 5.22
C GLY A 62 -5.67 16.68 4.46
N GLN A 63 -5.19 15.58 5.06
CA GLN A 63 -4.22 14.68 4.44
C GLN A 63 -4.89 13.41 3.93
N PHE A 64 -4.24 12.77 2.95
CA PHE A 64 -4.78 11.59 2.29
C PHE A 64 -3.72 10.49 2.17
N MET A 65 -4.19 9.24 2.29
CA MET A 65 -3.42 8.06 1.92
C MET A 65 -3.48 7.91 0.40
N MET A 66 -2.34 7.76 -0.27
CA MET A 66 -2.30 7.62 -1.72
C MET A 66 -3.02 6.36 -2.19
N LYS A 67 -3.58 6.41 -3.40
CA LYS A 67 -4.14 5.21 -4.00
C LYS A 67 -3.04 4.20 -4.32
N PRO A 68 -3.39 2.89 -4.34
CA PRO A 68 -2.38 1.82 -4.44
C PRO A 68 -1.44 1.91 -5.62
N VAL A 69 -1.95 2.29 -6.79
CA VAL A 69 -1.12 2.36 -8.00
C VAL A 69 0.02 3.39 -7.87
N LEU A 70 -0.25 4.51 -7.19
CA LEU A 70 0.76 5.53 -6.97
C LEU A 70 1.84 5.05 -6.01
N GLU A 71 1.46 4.33 -4.98
CA GLU A 71 2.42 3.73 -4.05
C GLU A 71 3.30 2.70 -4.76
N GLY A 72 2.70 1.84 -5.58
CA GLY A 72 3.44 0.85 -6.36
C GLY A 72 4.42 1.48 -7.33
N ARG A 73 4.00 2.49 -8.06
CA ARG A 73 4.86 3.19 -9.01
C ARG A 73 5.99 3.94 -8.31
N THR A 74 5.71 4.54 -7.16
CA THR A 74 6.73 5.22 -6.36
C THR A 74 7.80 4.25 -5.88
N LEU A 75 7.40 3.13 -5.31
CA LEU A 75 8.34 2.11 -4.83
C LEU A 75 9.19 1.56 -5.98
N GLN A 76 8.59 1.31 -7.13
CA GLN A 76 9.33 0.80 -8.29
C GLN A 76 10.33 1.83 -8.80
N ALA A 77 9.94 3.10 -8.86
CA ALA A 77 10.82 4.17 -9.32
C ALA A 77 12.01 4.37 -8.37
N LEU A 78 11.81 4.20 -7.07
CA LEU A 78 12.87 4.30 -6.08
C LEU A 78 13.88 3.15 -6.18
N ASP A 79 13.44 1.98 -6.62
CA ASP A 79 14.27 0.78 -6.80
C ASP A 79 15.17 0.53 -5.58
N ILE A 80 14.56 0.46 -4.41
CA ILE A 80 15.26 0.35 -3.13
C ILE A 80 15.94 -1.02 -3.01
N LYS A 81 17.23 -1.01 -2.64
CA LYS A 81 18.01 -2.22 -2.42
C LYS A 81 18.03 -2.59 -0.93
N PRO A 82 18.14 -3.88 -0.59
CA PRO A 82 18.09 -4.33 0.81
C PRO A 82 19.18 -3.73 1.73
N ASN A 83 20.30 -3.30 1.15
CA ASN A 83 21.42 -2.74 1.92
C ASN A 83 21.35 -1.22 2.05
N GLU A 84 20.34 -0.58 1.47
CA GLU A 84 20.21 0.87 1.51
C GLU A 84 19.52 1.35 2.77
N ARG A 85 19.83 2.59 3.15
CA ARG A 85 19.09 3.32 4.20
C ARG A 85 18.03 4.18 3.55
N VAL A 86 16.84 4.19 4.14
CA VAL A 86 15.73 4.99 3.63
C VAL A 86 15.28 5.97 4.69
N LEU A 87 15.18 7.24 4.31
CA LEU A 87 14.59 8.30 5.13
C LEU A 87 13.22 8.65 4.54
N GLU A 88 12.19 8.55 5.36
CA GLU A 88 10.86 8.97 4.95
C GLU A 88 10.43 10.19 5.75
N ILE A 89 9.91 11.20 5.07
CA ILE A 89 9.35 12.41 5.67
C ILE A 89 7.85 12.41 5.41
N GLY A 90 7.04 12.52 6.48
CA GLY A 90 5.59 12.46 6.36
C GLY A 90 5.07 11.03 6.20
N THR A 91 5.00 10.30 7.32
CA THR A 91 4.68 8.87 7.31
C THR A 91 3.21 8.55 7.01
N GLY A 92 2.32 9.54 7.10
CA GLY A 92 0.90 9.35 6.80
C GLY A 92 0.24 8.34 7.73
N SER A 93 -0.34 7.28 7.13
CA SER A 93 -1.04 6.22 7.87
C SER A 93 -0.10 5.20 8.52
N GLY A 94 1.20 5.24 8.22
CA GLY A 94 2.14 4.20 8.59
C GLY A 94 2.26 3.10 7.55
N PHE A 95 1.43 3.10 6.52
CA PHE A 95 1.50 2.10 5.45
C PHE A 95 2.75 2.24 4.59
N PRO A 96 3.12 3.45 4.11
CA PRO A 96 4.38 3.61 3.37
C PRO A 96 5.62 3.15 4.13
N PRO A 97 5.82 3.48 5.44
CA PRO A 97 6.94 2.92 6.19
C PRO A 97 6.92 1.41 6.26
N ALA A 98 5.75 0.78 6.37
CA ALA A 98 5.64 -0.67 6.40
C ALA A 98 6.10 -1.29 5.08
N LEU A 99 5.73 -0.69 3.94
CA LEU A 99 6.19 -1.13 2.63
C LEU A 99 7.70 -0.97 2.50
N LEU A 100 8.23 0.19 2.91
CA LEU A 100 9.67 0.48 2.83
C LEU A 100 10.48 -0.49 3.71
N ALA A 101 10.01 -0.76 4.92
CA ALA A 101 10.68 -1.66 5.84
C ALA A 101 10.76 -3.10 5.31
N SER A 102 9.82 -3.49 4.48
CA SER A 102 9.83 -4.81 3.83
C SER A 102 10.83 -4.89 2.67
N LEU A 103 11.19 -3.74 2.09
CA LEU A 103 12.17 -3.66 1.00
C LEU A 103 13.58 -3.37 1.51
N ALA A 104 13.70 -2.57 2.56
CA ALA A 104 14.97 -2.21 3.17
C ALA A 104 14.82 -2.17 4.69
N PRO A 105 15.60 -2.94 5.47
CA PRO A 105 15.43 -3.01 6.93
C PRO A 105 15.72 -1.71 7.67
N ARG A 106 16.38 -0.74 7.02
CA ARG A 106 16.81 0.51 7.64
C ARG A 106 15.98 1.70 7.15
N VAL A 107 14.77 1.80 7.67
CA VAL A 107 13.88 2.94 7.41
C VAL A 107 13.88 3.86 8.63
N VAL A 108 14.03 5.13 8.39
CA VAL A 108 14.05 6.14 9.43
C VAL A 108 12.89 7.09 9.26
#